data_e9785301348a5226eff1a73d8681a181
#
_entry.id   e9785301348a5226eff1a73d8681a181
#
_cell.length_a   1.000
_cell.length_b   1.000
_cell.length_c   1.000
_cell.angle_alpha   90.00
_cell.angle_beta   90.00
_cell.angle_gamma   90.00
#
_symmetry.space_group_name_H-M   'P 1'
#
loop_
_entity.id
_entity.type
_entity.pdbx_description
1 polymer ?
#
loop_
_entity_poly.entity_id
_entity_poly.type
_entity_poly.pdbx_seq_one_letter_code
_entity_poly.pdbx_strand_id
1 'polypeptide(L)'
;MGRRTLTFLSLNPSSPPQCAGSQSTLKQRQRIIGSQKAKLGNFPWQAYTNIHWPGGGALLGDRWILTAAHTINPKDHKAQGSPNLDVFLGHVNVEDSTKLSNHPVRRVIIHPDYRQEESHNFEGDIALLELENSVTLGPNLLPICLPDNETLYDPGLIGYVSGFGIMEERISHDLRFVRLPAARRETCEHWLRQKKKNRNDVFSENMFCAGNPATRQDSCQGDSGGVFAVSDKRNDRWVATGIVSWGIGCGEGYGFYTNVLKYVDWIKKVMEVED
;
A
#
# COMPACT_ATOMS: atom_id res chain seq x y z
N MET A 1 -34.76 -36.15 -8.34
CA MET A 1 -33.75 -35.90 -7.30
C MET A 1 -32.36 -35.79 -7.96
N GLY A 2 -31.94 -34.60 -8.32
CA GLY A 2 -30.65 -34.35 -8.98
C GLY A 2 -29.60 -33.98 -7.94
N ARG A 3 -28.62 -34.80 -7.72
CA ARG A 3 -27.43 -34.47 -6.90
C ARG A 3 -26.56 -33.49 -7.68
N ARG A 4 -26.44 -32.25 -7.16
CA ARG A 4 -25.40 -31.31 -7.59
C ARG A 4 -24.09 -31.73 -6.94
N THR A 5 -23.18 -32.22 -7.75
CA THR A 5 -21.78 -32.47 -7.38
C THR A 5 -21.07 -31.13 -7.24
N LEU A 6 -20.71 -30.75 -6.03
CA LEU A 6 -19.78 -29.64 -5.78
C LEU A 6 -18.39 -30.10 -6.18
N THR A 7 -17.89 -29.62 -7.30
CA THR A 7 -16.50 -29.79 -7.70
C THR A 7 -15.65 -28.85 -6.82
N PHE A 8 -14.97 -29.42 -5.84
CA PHE A 8 -13.87 -28.77 -5.15
C PHE A 8 -12.72 -28.66 -6.18
N LEU A 9 -12.41 -27.44 -6.60
CA LEU A 9 -11.17 -27.15 -7.30
C LEU A 9 -10.02 -27.47 -6.33
N SER A 10 -9.32 -28.56 -6.54
CA SER A 10 -8.09 -28.87 -5.84
C SER A 10 -7.04 -27.85 -6.24
N LEU A 11 -6.68 -26.96 -5.31
CA LEU A 11 -5.51 -26.09 -5.45
C LEU A 11 -4.28 -26.99 -5.54
N ASN A 12 -3.59 -26.91 -6.65
CA ASN A 12 -2.34 -27.64 -6.89
C ASN A 12 -1.27 -27.02 -5.98
N PRO A 13 -0.67 -27.74 -5.01
CA PRO A 13 0.25 -27.17 -4.03
C PRO A 13 1.58 -26.64 -4.62
N SER A 14 1.81 -26.82 -5.93
CA SER A 14 3.00 -26.35 -6.64
C SER A 14 2.81 -25.07 -7.47
N SER A 15 1.62 -24.45 -7.45
CA SER A 15 1.39 -23.17 -8.12
C SER A 15 1.64 -22.03 -7.12
N PRO A 16 2.41 -20.98 -7.49
CA PRO A 16 2.57 -19.81 -6.61
C PRO A 16 1.19 -19.25 -6.31
N PRO A 17 0.97 -18.70 -5.09
CA PRO A 17 -0.31 -18.15 -4.69
C PRO A 17 -0.76 -17.09 -5.71
N GLN A 18 -1.94 -17.30 -6.30
CA GLN A 18 -2.51 -16.39 -7.27
C GLN A 18 -2.86 -15.09 -6.55
N CYS A 19 -2.28 -13.98 -7.00
CA CYS A 19 -2.62 -12.66 -6.49
C CYS A 19 -4.05 -12.25 -6.90
N ALA A 20 -4.63 -11.26 -6.22
CA ALA A 20 -6.02 -10.84 -6.38
C ALA A 20 -6.38 -10.51 -7.83
N GLY A 21 -7.34 -11.22 -8.40
CA GLY A 21 -7.90 -10.95 -9.73
C GLY A 21 -8.67 -9.63 -9.76
N SER A 22 -8.74 -8.97 -10.92
CA SER A 22 -9.41 -7.67 -11.08
C SER A 22 -10.94 -7.74 -10.95
N GLN A 23 -11.53 -8.93 -10.97
CA GLN A 23 -12.97 -9.15 -10.74
C GLN A 23 -13.39 -9.06 -9.27
N SER A 24 -12.43 -8.94 -8.32
CA SER A 24 -12.75 -8.62 -6.94
C SER A 24 -13.39 -7.23 -6.88
N THR A 25 -14.63 -7.24 -6.87
CA THR A 25 -15.81 -6.37 -6.68
C THR A 25 -15.65 -4.86 -6.41
N LEU A 26 -14.71 -4.17 -7.02
CA LEU A 26 -14.83 -2.72 -7.15
C LEU A 26 -15.72 -2.41 -8.37
N LYS A 27 -17.06 -2.50 -8.19
CA LYS A 27 -18.00 -2.03 -9.22
C LYS A 27 -17.73 -0.55 -9.49
N GLN A 28 -17.22 -0.27 -10.70
CA GLN A 28 -16.97 1.06 -11.22
C GLN A 28 -18.28 1.86 -11.40
N ARG A 29 -18.82 2.40 -10.32
CA ARG A 29 -19.83 3.47 -10.42
C ARG A 29 -19.74 4.36 -9.20
N GLN A 30 -19.05 5.52 -9.36
CA GLN A 30 -19.55 6.83 -8.94
C GLN A 30 -18.47 7.91 -9.10
N ARG A 31 -18.83 9.09 -9.58
CA ARG A 31 -18.04 10.32 -9.43
C ARG A 31 -18.02 10.64 -7.95
N ILE A 32 -16.82 10.68 -7.34
CA ILE A 32 -16.72 10.89 -5.90
C ILE A 32 -15.67 11.95 -5.61
N ILE A 33 -16.11 12.94 -4.89
CA ILE A 33 -15.30 13.95 -4.22
C ILE A 33 -15.09 13.41 -2.80
N GLY A 34 -13.83 13.20 -2.36
CA GLY A 34 -13.50 12.69 -1.03
C GLY A 34 -13.26 11.18 -0.95
N SER A 35 -12.83 10.68 0.22
CA SER A 35 -12.62 9.26 0.47
C SER A 35 -13.92 8.52 0.72
N GLN A 36 -13.97 7.23 0.33
CA GLN A 36 -15.11 6.36 0.52
C GLN A 36 -14.83 5.29 1.56
N LYS A 37 -15.87 4.84 2.26
CA LYS A 37 -15.79 3.67 3.13
C LYS A 37 -15.66 2.41 2.26
N ALA A 38 -14.66 1.58 2.56
CA ALA A 38 -14.48 0.29 1.91
C ALA A 38 -15.42 -0.76 2.52
N LYS A 39 -15.82 -1.72 1.70
CA LYS A 39 -16.52 -2.93 2.12
C LYS A 39 -15.52 -4.07 2.26
N LEU A 40 -15.84 -5.02 3.11
CA LEU A 40 -15.06 -6.25 3.26
C LEU A 40 -14.84 -6.92 1.89
N GLY A 41 -13.60 -7.31 1.59
CA GLY A 41 -13.20 -7.87 0.30
C GLY A 41 -12.93 -6.87 -0.82
N ASN A 42 -13.11 -5.54 -0.62
CA ASN A 42 -12.75 -4.55 -1.64
C ASN A 42 -11.22 -4.44 -1.84
N PHE A 43 -10.48 -4.53 -0.75
CA PHE A 43 -9.01 -4.47 -0.73
C PHE A 43 -8.50 -5.67 0.09
N PRO A 44 -8.57 -6.90 -0.47
CA PRO A 44 -8.30 -8.12 0.31
C PRO A 44 -6.83 -8.27 0.71
N TRP A 45 -5.93 -7.47 0.13
CA TRP A 45 -4.52 -7.39 0.50
C TRP A 45 -4.23 -6.39 1.62
N GLN A 46 -5.24 -5.58 2.04
CA GLN A 46 -5.00 -4.50 2.99
C GLN A 46 -4.50 -5.02 4.33
N ALA A 47 -3.33 -4.54 4.75
CA ALA A 47 -2.81 -4.67 6.09
C ALA A 47 -3.00 -3.36 6.86
N TYR A 48 -3.38 -3.44 8.12
CA TYR A 48 -3.24 -2.39 9.09
C TYR A 48 -1.98 -2.69 9.90
N THR A 49 -1.09 -1.72 10.02
CA THR A 49 0.13 -1.82 10.83
C THR A 49 0.07 -0.78 11.94
N ASN A 50 0.50 -1.18 13.13
CA ASN A 50 0.62 -0.27 14.26
C ASN A 50 2.01 -0.46 14.88
N ILE A 51 3.01 0.21 14.30
CA ILE A 51 4.41 0.06 14.69
C ILE A 51 4.79 1.24 15.58
N HIS A 52 5.23 2.37 15.05
CA HIS A 52 5.36 3.61 15.81
C HIS A 52 4.09 4.46 15.72
N TRP A 53 3.43 4.38 14.55
CA TRP A 53 2.18 5.07 14.23
C TRP A 53 1.27 4.12 13.46
N PRO A 54 -0.05 4.36 13.48
CA PRO A 54 -0.96 3.68 12.59
C PRO A 54 -0.53 3.88 11.14
N GLY A 55 -0.45 2.78 10.39
CA GLY A 55 -0.06 2.77 8.99
C GLY A 55 -0.72 1.64 8.20
N GLY A 56 -0.39 1.58 6.95
CA GLY A 56 -0.87 0.59 6.01
C GLY A 56 0.24 -0.33 5.49
N GLY A 57 -0.19 -1.33 4.78
CA GLY A 57 0.66 -2.25 4.02
C GLY A 57 -0.18 -3.11 3.10
N ALA A 58 0.47 -4.00 2.39
CA ALA A 58 -0.19 -4.95 1.51
C ALA A 58 0.41 -6.34 1.60
N LEU A 59 -0.46 -7.36 1.67
CA LEU A 59 -0.05 -8.75 1.65
C LEU A 59 0.56 -9.11 0.30
N LEU A 60 1.76 -9.70 0.30
CA LEU A 60 2.43 -10.36 -0.82
C LEU A 60 2.54 -11.84 -0.51
N GLY A 61 2.10 -12.69 -1.44
CA GLY A 61 2.02 -14.13 -1.16
C GLY A 61 1.09 -14.43 0.01
N ASP A 62 1.52 -15.29 0.91
CA ASP A 62 0.76 -15.67 2.11
C ASP A 62 1.46 -15.31 3.43
N ARG A 63 2.64 -14.63 3.35
CA ARG A 63 3.51 -14.47 4.51
C ARG A 63 4.20 -13.11 4.61
N TRP A 64 4.16 -12.27 3.56
CA TRP A 64 4.92 -11.04 3.49
C TRP A 64 4.01 -9.82 3.44
N ILE A 65 4.42 -8.75 4.14
CA ILE A 65 3.75 -7.45 4.08
C ILE A 65 4.70 -6.44 3.45
N LEU A 66 4.27 -5.83 2.36
CA LEU A 66 4.91 -4.70 1.73
C LEU A 66 4.45 -3.40 2.42
N THR A 67 5.39 -2.57 2.86
CA THR A 67 5.09 -1.28 3.51
C THR A 67 6.22 -0.27 3.27
N ALA A 68 6.09 0.94 3.80
CA ALA A 68 7.13 1.96 3.74
C ALA A 68 8.13 1.81 4.90
N ALA A 69 9.41 2.06 4.63
CA ALA A 69 10.47 2.00 5.63
C ALA A 69 10.27 3.03 6.76
N HIS A 70 9.77 4.23 6.44
CA HIS A 70 9.56 5.29 7.42
C HIS A 70 8.49 4.95 8.47
N THR A 71 7.59 3.99 8.22
CA THR A 71 6.61 3.54 9.21
C THR A 71 7.26 2.70 10.32
N ILE A 72 8.37 2.05 10.00
CA ILE A 72 9.14 1.19 10.90
C ILE A 72 10.28 1.96 11.56
N ASN A 73 10.98 2.75 10.76
CA ASN A 73 12.12 3.56 11.17
C ASN A 73 11.85 5.02 10.80
N PRO A 74 11.08 5.75 11.63
CA PRO A 74 10.59 7.08 11.27
C PRO A 74 11.73 8.09 11.16
N LYS A 75 11.55 9.05 10.23
CA LYS A 75 12.47 10.17 10.04
C LYS A 75 12.49 11.15 11.22
N ASP A 76 11.44 11.16 12.02
CA ASP A 76 11.37 11.96 13.24
C ASP A 76 11.89 11.15 14.45
N HIS A 77 13.05 11.55 14.96
CA HIS A 77 13.70 10.93 16.12
C HIS A 77 12.92 11.08 17.45
N LYS A 78 11.77 11.75 17.44
CA LYS A 78 10.89 11.83 18.61
C LYS A 78 10.05 10.59 18.86
N ALA A 79 10.01 9.63 17.93
CA ALA A 79 9.41 8.33 18.15
C ALA A 79 10.24 7.56 19.17
N GLN A 80 9.86 7.64 20.45
CA GLN A 80 10.53 6.95 21.54
C GLN A 80 9.88 5.58 21.80
N GLY A 81 10.71 4.56 21.99
CA GLY A 81 10.30 3.21 22.36
C GLY A 81 10.62 2.15 21.33
N SER A 82 10.57 0.90 21.76
CA SER A 82 10.65 -0.24 20.83
C SER A 82 9.39 -0.30 19.95
N PRO A 83 9.54 -0.55 18.66
CA PRO A 83 8.38 -0.68 17.77
C PRO A 83 7.49 -1.85 18.21
N ASN A 84 6.19 -1.63 18.23
CA ASN A 84 5.24 -2.72 18.36
C ASN A 84 4.95 -3.26 16.96
N LEU A 85 5.42 -4.47 16.65
CA LEU A 85 5.31 -5.05 15.32
C LEU A 85 3.97 -5.77 15.13
N ASP A 86 2.87 -5.03 15.32
CA ASP A 86 1.53 -5.56 15.11
C ASP A 86 1.08 -5.37 13.66
N VAL A 87 0.65 -6.48 13.05
CA VAL A 87 0.08 -6.52 11.69
C VAL A 87 -1.30 -7.18 11.76
N PHE A 88 -2.28 -6.55 11.16
CA PHE A 88 -3.66 -7.02 11.14
C PHE A 88 -4.17 -7.11 9.71
N LEU A 89 -4.87 -8.20 9.36
CA LEU A 89 -5.31 -8.53 8.01
C LEU A 89 -6.79 -8.95 7.99
N GLY A 90 -7.44 -8.81 6.84
CA GLY A 90 -8.76 -9.39 6.58
C GLY A 90 -9.95 -8.60 7.16
N HIS A 91 -9.73 -7.38 7.65
CA HIS A 91 -10.78 -6.56 8.26
C HIS A 91 -10.86 -5.17 7.64
N VAL A 92 -12.00 -4.52 7.81
CA VAL A 92 -12.26 -3.14 7.35
C VAL A 92 -12.55 -2.17 8.51
N ASN A 93 -12.37 -2.63 9.74
CA ASN A 93 -12.54 -1.83 10.95
C ASN A 93 -11.36 -2.10 11.90
N VAL A 94 -10.77 -1.05 12.46
CA VAL A 94 -9.58 -1.16 13.33
C VAL A 94 -9.88 -1.93 14.60
N GLU A 95 -11.05 -1.71 15.22
CA GLU A 95 -11.43 -2.40 16.46
C GLU A 95 -11.59 -3.90 16.24
N ASP A 96 -12.18 -4.31 15.12
CA ASP A 96 -12.30 -5.72 14.76
C ASP A 96 -10.92 -6.32 14.45
N SER A 97 -10.09 -5.58 13.71
CA SER A 97 -8.71 -5.99 13.39
C SER A 97 -7.90 -6.28 14.65
N THR A 98 -7.84 -5.33 15.56
CA THR A 98 -7.02 -5.43 16.78
C THR A 98 -7.49 -6.50 17.75
N LYS A 99 -8.78 -6.86 17.71
CA LYS A 99 -9.33 -7.92 18.56
C LYS A 99 -9.20 -9.33 17.98
N LEU A 100 -9.17 -9.46 16.65
CA LEU A 100 -9.43 -10.74 15.99
C LEU A 100 -8.23 -11.29 15.19
N SER A 101 -7.25 -10.50 14.80
CA SER A 101 -6.27 -10.95 13.81
C SER A 101 -4.87 -10.35 13.92
N ASN A 102 -4.26 -10.38 15.11
CA ASN A 102 -2.85 -10.03 15.20
C ASN A 102 -1.97 -11.12 14.57
N HIS A 103 -1.13 -10.73 13.61
CA HIS A 103 -0.14 -11.58 12.95
C HIS A 103 1.26 -11.15 13.39
N PRO A 104 1.94 -11.92 14.26
CA PRO A 104 3.29 -11.59 14.71
C PRO A 104 4.27 -11.52 13.54
N VAL A 105 5.21 -10.57 13.61
CA VAL A 105 6.27 -10.38 12.63
C VAL A 105 7.53 -11.11 13.09
N ARG A 106 8.05 -11.99 12.25
CA ARG A 106 9.29 -12.73 12.46
C ARG A 106 10.51 -11.89 12.09
N ARG A 107 10.48 -11.22 10.93
CA ARG A 107 11.60 -10.44 10.37
C ARG A 107 11.10 -9.12 9.81
N VAL A 108 11.96 -8.09 9.92
CA VAL A 108 11.80 -6.79 9.31
C VAL A 108 12.98 -6.52 8.40
N ILE A 109 12.73 -6.24 7.13
CA ILE A 109 13.77 -5.95 6.16
C ILE A 109 13.49 -4.59 5.53
N ILE A 110 14.34 -3.60 5.87
CA ILE A 110 14.32 -2.25 5.30
C ILE A 110 15.29 -2.20 4.14
N HIS A 111 14.90 -1.52 3.05
CA HIS A 111 15.78 -1.35 1.90
C HIS A 111 17.06 -0.59 2.28
N PRO A 112 18.26 -1.04 1.82
CA PRO A 112 19.54 -0.43 2.23
C PRO A 112 19.72 1.03 1.78
N ASP A 113 18.98 1.50 0.79
CA ASP A 113 19.04 2.89 0.34
C ASP A 113 18.22 3.85 1.20
N TYR A 114 17.39 3.33 2.13
CA TYR A 114 16.65 4.17 3.05
C TYR A 114 17.60 4.82 4.07
N ARG A 115 17.55 6.17 4.15
CA ARG A 115 18.37 6.98 5.07
C ARG A 115 17.49 7.65 6.11
N GLN A 116 17.49 7.14 7.34
CA GLN A 116 16.67 7.69 8.43
C GLN A 116 17.05 9.14 8.75
N GLU A 117 18.34 9.47 8.70
CA GLU A 117 18.90 10.75 9.11
C GLU A 117 18.55 11.91 8.17
N GLU A 118 18.20 11.60 6.92
CA GLU A 118 17.88 12.58 5.89
C GLU A 118 16.37 12.88 5.87
N SER A 119 15.91 13.83 6.66
CA SER A 119 14.48 14.11 6.91
C SER A 119 13.65 14.43 5.67
N HIS A 120 14.29 14.87 4.57
CA HIS A 120 13.63 15.24 3.31
C HIS A 120 13.95 14.30 2.15
N ASN A 121 14.67 13.21 2.40
CA ASN A 121 15.01 12.20 1.43
C ASN A 121 14.32 10.87 1.76
N PHE A 122 13.31 10.52 0.98
CA PHE A 122 12.57 9.25 1.08
C PHE A 122 13.03 8.23 0.03
N GLU A 123 14.27 8.31 -0.43
CA GLU A 123 14.86 7.28 -1.29
C GLU A 123 14.85 5.94 -0.57
N GLY A 124 14.54 4.86 -1.29
CA GLY A 124 14.46 3.53 -0.70
C GLY A 124 13.38 3.36 0.38
N ASP A 125 12.33 4.20 0.39
CA ASP A 125 11.26 4.14 1.39
C ASP A 125 10.33 2.93 1.14
N ILE A 126 10.91 1.75 1.35
CA ILE A 126 10.27 0.45 1.18
C ILE A 126 10.81 -0.54 2.21
N ALA A 127 9.92 -1.35 2.76
CA ALA A 127 10.25 -2.42 3.69
C ALA A 127 9.36 -3.64 3.49
N LEU A 128 9.85 -4.78 3.92
CA LEU A 128 9.12 -6.04 3.97
C LEU A 128 9.06 -6.53 5.42
N LEU A 129 7.87 -6.95 5.84
CA LEU A 129 7.66 -7.64 7.11
C LEU A 129 7.34 -9.10 6.79
N GLU A 130 8.12 -10.03 7.33
CA GLU A 130 7.81 -11.45 7.27
C GLU A 130 6.98 -11.84 8.49
N LEU A 131 5.81 -12.41 8.27
CA LEU A 131 4.97 -12.93 9.33
C LEU A 131 5.55 -14.24 9.89
N GLU A 132 5.34 -14.52 11.17
CA GLU A 132 5.75 -15.80 11.78
C GLU A 132 5.11 -17.00 11.09
N ASN A 133 3.83 -16.87 10.75
CA ASN A 133 3.05 -17.93 10.11
C ASN A 133 2.41 -17.44 8.81
N SER A 134 2.34 -18.31 7.82
CA SER A 134 1.55 -18.07 6.61
C SER A 134 0.07 -17.91 6.96
N VAL A 135 -0.59 -16.97 6.27
CA VAL A 135 -2.03 -16.73 6.46
C VAL A 135 -2.85 -17.61 5.53
N THR A 136 -4.03 -18.00 5.99
CA THR A 136 -4.97 -18.75 5.16
C THR A 136 -5.69 -17.78 4.22
N LEU A 137 -5.42 -17.92 2.92
CA LEU A 137 -6.05 -17.10 1.89
C LEU A 137 -7.54 -17.44 1.71
N GLY A 138 -8.32 -16.42 1.39
CA GLY A 138 -9.76 -16.53 1.20
C GLY A 138 -10.36 -15.29 0.55
N PRO A 139 -11.68 -15.21 0.38
CA PRO A 139 -12.31 -14.12 -0.38
C PRO A 139 -12.02 -12.71 0.14
N ASN A 140 -11.73 -12.57 1.43
CA ASN A 140 -11.46 -11.30 2.10
C ASN A 140 -9.98 -11.10 2.44
N LEU A 141 -9.12 -12.07 2.10
CA LEU A 141 -7.69 -12.05 2.37
C LEU A 141 -6.94 -12.69 1.19
N LEU A 142 -6.47 -11.87 0.26
CA LEU A 142 -5.73 -12.24 -0.93
C LEU A 142 -4.52 -11.33 -1.10
N PRO A 143 -3.39 -11.84 -1.58
CA PRO A 143 -2.22 -11.02 -1.88
C PRO A 143 -2.44 -10.15 -3.11
N ILE A 144 -1.76 -9.01 -3.17
CA ILE A 144 -1.66 -8.17 -4.36
C ILE A 144 -0.47 -8.60 -5.21
N CYS A 145 -0.54 -8.36 -6.54
CA CYS A 145 0.57 -8.64 -7.46
C CYS A 145 1.64 -7.55 -7.43
N LEU A 146 2.86 -7.92 -7.78
CA LEU A 146 3.93 -6.98 -8.09
C LEU A 146 3.84 -6.50 -9.54
N PRO A 147 4.29 -5.27 -9.84
CA PRO A 147 4.35 -4.74 -11.20
C PRO A 147 5.44 -5.43 -12.02
N ASP A 148 5.22 -5.52 -13.34
CA ASP A 148 6.16 -6.12 -14.29
C ASP A 148 6.45 -5.24 -15.50
N ASN A 149 5.80 -4.10 -15.62
CA ASN A 149 6.03 -3.18 -16.74
C ASN A 149 5.69 -1.73 -16.43
N GLU A 150 6.32 -0.81 -17.16
CA GLU A 150 6.20 0.64 -16.98
C GLU A 150 4.83 1.20 -17.41
N THR A 151 4.04 0.50 -18.23
CA THR A 151 2.72 1.01 -18.67
C THR A 151 1.71 1.07 -17.53
N LEU A 152 2.00 0.41 -16.40
CA LEU A 152 1.21 0.50 -15.18
C LEU A 152 1.36 1.85 -14.45
N TYR A 153 2.24 2.73 -14.96
CA TYR A 153 2.55 4.06 -14.43
C TYR A 153 2.15 5.19 -15.39
N ASP A 154 1.47 4.87 -16.49
CA ASP A 154 1.09 5.85 -17.50
C ASP A 154 0.27 7.00 -16.87
N PRO A 155 0.58 8.27 -17.20
CA PRO A 155 -0.16 9.41 -16.72
C PRO A 155 -1.65 9.32 -17.01
N GLY A 156 -2.48 9.63 -16.01
CA GLY A 156 -3.93 9.53 -16.08
C GLY A 156 -4.49 8.16 -15.68
N LEU A 157 -3.64 7.14 -15.52
CA LEU A 157 -4.08 5.84 -15.02
C LEU A 157 -4.58 5.98 -13.59
N ILE A 158 -5.77 5.43 -13.33
CA ILE A 158 -6.40 5.56 -12.02
C ILE A 158 -5.90 4.44 -11.10
N GLY A 159 -5.30 4.85 -9.99
CA GLY A 159 -4.98 3.97 -8.87
C GLY A 159 -5.91 4.19 -7.68
N TYR A 160 -5.90 3.24 -6.78
CA TYR A 160 -6.66 3.21 -5.55
C TYR A 160 -5.70 3.17 -4.38
N VAL A 161 -5.83 4.12 -3.46
CA VAL A 161 -5.14 4.10 -2.17
C VAL A 161 -6.17 3.81 -1.10
N SER A 162 -5.94 2.77 -0.31
CA SER A 162 -6.80 2.39 0.81
C SER A 162 -6.02 2.44 2.11
N GLY A 163 -6.68 2.85 3.18
CA GLY A 163 -6.06 2.97 4.49
C GLY A 163 -7.02 3.39 5.59
N PHE A 164 -6.49 3.44 6.79
CA PHE A 164 -7.17 3.87 8.01
C PHE A 164 -6.71 5.29 8.41
N GLY A 165 -6.39 6.12 7.42
CA GLY A 165 -5.82 7.45 7.59
C GLY A 165 -6.69 8.42 8.39
N ILE A 166 -6.07 9.53 8.77
CA ILE A 166 -6.73 10.58 9.57
C ILE A 166 -7.80 11.27 8.74
N MET A 167 -9.00 11.37 9.30
CA MET A 167 -10.11 12.20 8.82
C MET A 167 -10.49 13.23 9.89
N GLU A 168 -10.59 14.49 9.49
CA GLU A 168 -11.04 15.57 10.40
C GLU A 168 -10.36 15.51 11.77
N GLU A 169 -9.03 15.39 11.76
CA GLU A 169 -8.15 15.29 12.94
C GLU A 169 -8.31 14.03 13.79
N ARG A 170 -9.01 12.99 13.29
CA ARG A 170 -9.17 11.68 13.95
C ARG A 170 -8.78 10.54 13.04
N ILE A 171 -8.17 9.50 13.61
CA ILE A 171 -7.92 8.24 12.90
C ILE A 171 -9.25 7.63 12.50
N SER A 172 -9.41 7.24 11.24
CA SER A 172 -10.60 6.53 10.78
C SER A 172 -10.62 5.12 11.37
N HIS A 173 -11.67 4.80 12.12
CA HIS A 173 -11.89 3.42 12.59
C HIS A 173 -12.23 2.46 11.44
N ASP A 174 -12.73 2.98 10.33
CA ASP A 174 -13.11 2.19 9.15
C ASP A 174 -12.10 2.37 8.02
N LEU A 175 -11.83 1.28 7.29
CA LEU A 175 -11.07 1.31 6.05
C LEU A 175 -11.75 2.21 5.02
N ARG A 176 -10.99 3.16 4.50
CA ARG A 176 -11.44 4.07 3.44
C ARG A 176 -10.54 3.98 2.24
N PHE A 177 -10.98 4.51 1.13
CA PHE A 177 -10.15 4.59 -0.08
C PHE A 177 -10.43 5.84 -0.89
N VAL A 178 -9.44 6.21 -1.67
CA VAL A 178 -9.49 7.30 -2.64
C VAL A 178 -9.01 6.81 -4.01
N ARG A 179 -9.52 7.43 -5.07
CA ARG A 179 -9.11 7.15 -6.45
C ARG A 179 -8.33 8.34 -6.97
N LEU A 180 -7.09 8.10 -7.38
CA LEU A 180 -6.16 9.15 -7.79
C LEU A 180 -5.59 8.83 -9.17
N PRO A 181 -5.51 9.82 -10.09
CA PRO A 181 -4.78 9.64 -11.34
C PRO A 181 -3.27 9.70 -11.08
N ALA A 182 -2.51 8.80 -11.68
CA ALA A 182 -1.08 8.98 -11.82
C ALA A 182 -0.80 10.28 -12.58
N ALA A 183 0.13 11.10 -12.09
CA ALA A 183 0.42 12.39 -12.70
C ALA A 183 1.72 12.32 -13.54
N ARG A 184 1.86 13.27 -14.46
CA ARG A 184 3.12 13.45 -15.19
C ARG A 184 4.21 13.95 -14.25
N ARG A 185 5.39 13.40 -14.35
CA ARG A 185 6.54 13.78 -13.52
C ARG A 185 6.80 15.28 -13.55
N GLU A 186 6.84 15.86 -14.76
CA GLU A 186 7.12 17.28 -14.97
C GLU A 186 6.08 18.19 -14.28
N THR A 187 4.82 17.72 -14.24
CA THR A 187 3.73 18.44 -13.56
C THR A 187 3.96 18.49 -12.05
N CYS A 188 4.34 17.37 -11.46
CA CYS A 188 4.66 17.29 -10.02
C CYS A 188 5.92 18.09 -9.67
N GLU A 189 6.96 18.01 -10.48
CA GLU A 189 8.17 18.81 -10.30
C GLU A 189 7.90 20.31 -10.36
N HIS A 190 7.05 20.73 -11.32
CA HIS A 190 6.63 22.13 -11.41
C HIS A 190 5.86 22.57 -10.15
N TRP A 191 4.92 21.75 -9.69
CA TRP A 191 4.15 22.00 -8.48
C TRP A 191 5.06 22.05 -7.24
N LEU A 192 6.00 21.12 -7.10
CA LEU A 192 6.99 21.12 -6.03
C LEU A 192 7.82 22.40 -6.01
N ARG A 193 8.31 22.86 -7.16
CA ARG A 193 9.08 24.12 -7.25
C ARG A 193 8.28 25.34 -6.76
N GLN A 194 6.98 25.36 -6.97
CA GLN A 194 6.10 26.44 -6.48
C GLN A 194 5.89 26.38 -4.97
N LYS A 195 5.79 25.16 -4.40
CA LYS A 195 5.57 24.94 -2.96
C LYS A 195 6.85 25.02 -2.12
N LYS A 196 8.00 24.78 -2.73
CA LYS A 196 9.31 24.72 -2.07
C LYS A 196 9.95 26.10 -1.89
N LYS A 197 9.47 26.93 -0.99
CA LYS A 197 10.25 28.13 -0.67
C LYS A 197 11.48 27.86 0.21
N ASN A 198 11.56 26.73 0.95
CA ASN A 198 12.67 26.40 1.87
C ASN A 198 12.84 24.88 2.16
N ARG A 199 12.43 23.96 1.27
CA ARG A 199 12.54 22.51 1.50
C ARG A 199 13.33 21.85 0.37
N ASN A 200 14.24 20.94 0.73
CA ASN A 200 15.06 20.16 -0.18
C ASN A 200 14.53 18.71 -0.34
N ASP A 201 13.18 18.56 -0.45
CA ASP A 201 12.62 17.23 -0.65
C ASP A 201 13.14 16.62 -1.95
N VAL A 202 13.55 15.36 -1.89
CA VAL A 202 14.06 14.61 -3.04
C VAL A 202 12.90 13.93 -3.75
N PHE A 203 12.74 14.20 -5.04
CA PHE A 203 11.84 13.46 -5.92
C PHE A 203 12.68 12.76 -6.99
N SER A 204 13.12 11.54 -6.71
CA SER A 204 14.02 10.75 -7.55
C SER A 204 13.25 9.95 -8.61
N GLU A 205 14.00 9.27 -9.51
CA GLU A 205 13.44 8.35 -10.51
C GLU A 205 12.81 7.09 -9.89
N ASN A 206 13.12 6.81 -8.62
CA ASN A 206 12.55 5.70 -7.85
C ASN A 206 11.22 6.06 -7.18
N MET A 207 10.66 7.20 -7.55
CA MET A 207 9.37 7.71 -7.06
C MET A 207 8.49 8.14 -8.21
N PHE A 208 7.18 8.08 -8.00
CA PHE A 208 6.19 8.73 -8.87
C PHE A 208 5.20 9.52 -8.02
N CYS A 209 4.36 10.28 -8.69
CA CYS A 209 3.37 11.12 -8.03
C CYS A 209 1.97 10.85 -8.58
N ALA A 210 0.97 11.02 -7.73
CA ALA A 210 -0.43 10.90 -8.12
C ALA A 210 -1.28 11.91 -7.36
N GLY A 211 -2.45 12.19 -7.91
CA GLY A 211 -3.40 13.13 -7.34
C GLY A 211 -3.79 14.22 -8.33
N ASN A 212 -4.62 15.15 -7.85
CA ASN A 212 -5.03 16.33 -8.59
C ASN A 212 -5.33 17.46 -7.60
N PRO A 213 -4.54 18.54 -7.58
CA PRO A 213 -4.74 19.67 -6.66
C PRO A 213 -6.14 20.29 -6.73
N ALA A 214 -6.81 20.22 -7.89
CA ALA A 214 -8.15 20.80 -8.07
C ALA A 214 -9.24 20.01 -7.34
N THR A 215 -9.03 18.73 -7.05
CA THR A 215 -10.05 17.86 -6.41
C THR A 215 -9.86 17.74 -4.91
N ARG A 216 -8.75 18.22 -4.35
CA ARG A 216 -8.36 18.07 -2.94
C ARG A 216 -8.39 16.62 -2.45
N GLN A 217 -8.19 15.67 -3.36
CA GLN A 217 -8.09 14.24 -3.03
C GLN A 217 -6.62 13.87 -2.96
N ASP A 218 -6.24 13.26 -1.86
CA ASP A 218 -4.87 12.83 -1.59
C ASP A 218 -4.86 11.68 -0.57
N SER A 219 -3.75 10.95 -0.48
CA SER A 219 -3.43 10.11 0.66
C SER A 219 -2.96 10.99 1.82
N CYS A 220 -3.26 10.59 3.05
CA CYS A 220 -2.98 11.38 4.24
C CYS A 220 -2.25 10.58 5.32
N GLN A 221 -1.98 11.20 6.47
CA GLN A 221 -1.40 10.54 7.63
C GLN A 221 -2.23 9.33 8.05
N GLY A 222 -1.58 8.19 8.30
CA GLY A 222 -2.21 6.90 8.57
C GLY A 222 -2.46 6.03 7.33
N ASP A 223 -2.30 6.60 6.12
CA ASP A 223 -2.24 5.80 4.87
C ASP A 223 -0.79 5.41 4.53
N SER A 224 0.21 5.96 5.24
CA SER A 224 1.65 5.69 5.08
C SER A 224 1.93 4.19 5.05
N GLY A 225 2.69 3.73 4.05
CA GLY A 225 2.98 2.31 3.83
C GLY A 225 1.87 1.55 3.09
N GLY A 226 0.67 2.09 2.98
CA GLY A 226 -0.38 1.54 2.12
C GLY A 226 0.02 1.61 0.65
N VAL A 227 -0.62 0.79 -0.19
CA VAL A 227 -0.23 0.71 -1.61
C VAL A 227 -1.14 1.52 -2.52
N PHE A 228 -0.54 2.04 -3.58
CA PHE A 228 -1.23 2.56 -4.76
C PHE A 228 -1.51 1.37 -5.68
N ALA A 229 -2.75 0.89 -5.68
CA ALA A 229 -3.18 -0.28 -6.40
C ALA A 229 -3.81 0.07 -7.74
N VAL A 230 -3.34 -0.56 -8.82
CA VAL A 230 -3.84 -0.38 -10.18
C VAL A 230 -4.46 -1.68 -10.67
N SER A 231 -5.59 -1.58 -11.36
CA SER A 231 -6.19 -2.73 -12.05
C SER A 231 -5.51 -2.93 -13.41
N ASP A 232 -4.71 -3.96 -13.51
CA ASP A 232 -4.16 -4.45 -14.77
C ASP A 232 -5.21 -5.30 -15.50
N LYS A 233 -5.99 -4.65 -16.34
CA LYS A 233 -7.09 -5.29 -17.08
C LYS A 233 -6.61 -6.31 -18.11
N ARG A 234 -5.36 -6.23 -18.59
CA ARG A 234 -4.81 -7.17 -19.59
C ARG A 234 -4.58 -8.54 -18.98
N ASN A 235 -4.13 -8.55 -17.72
CA ASN A 235 -3.80 -9.77 -17.00
C ASN A 235 -4.83 -10.11 -15.90
N ASP A 236 -5.97 -9.41 -15.84
CA ASP A 236 -7.05 -9.58 -14.87
C ASP A 236 -6.58 -9.63 -13.42
N ARG A 237 -5.74 -8.65 -13.01
CA ARG A 237 -5.12 -8.63 -11.68
C ARG A 237 -5.02 -7.22 -11.09
N TRP A 238 -4.91 -7.15 -9.77
CA TRP A 238 -4.55 -5.94 -9.03
C TRP A 238 -3.06 -5.90 -8.76
N VAL A 239 -2.43 -4.75 -8.98
CA VAL A 239 -0.99 -4.55 -8.91
C VAL A 239 -0.64 -3.42 -7.96
N ALA A 240 0.28 -3.66 -7.03
CA ALA A 240 0.86 -2.64 -6.15
C ALA A 240 1.94 -1.87 -6.92
N THR A 241 1.59 -0.77 -7.54
CA THR A 241 2.54 0.05 -8.30
C THR A 241 3.30 1.04 -7.43
N GLY A 242 2.70 1.48 -6.31
CA GLY A 242 3.33 2.44 -5.40
C GLY A 242 3.11 2.12 -3.93
N ILE A 243 3.94 2.72 -3.07
CA ILE A 243 3.79 2.74 -1.62
C ILE A 243 3.64 4.19 -1.19
N VAL A 244 2.64 4.50 -0.38
CA VAL A 244 2.43 5.85 0.18
C VAL A 244 3.65 6.24 1.00
N SER A 245 4.39 7.25 0.56
CA SER A 245 5.67 7.64 1.14
C SER A 245 5.65 9.02 1.76
N TRP A 246 5.41 10.08 0.99
CA TRP A 246 5.43 11.44 1.51
C TRP A 246 4.53 12.39 0.73
N GLY A 247 4.29 13.58 1.28
CA GLY A 247 3.51 14.65 0.65
C GLY A 247 3.71 15.98 1.34
N ILE A 248 3.15 17.04 0.75
CA ILE A 248 3.14 18.39 1.33
C ILE A 248 1.70 18.78 1.68
N GLY A 249 1.32 18.52 2.95
CA GLY A 249 -0.06 18.67 3.41
C GLY A 249 -1.00 17.58 2.88
N CYS A 250 -2.12 17.37 3.56
CA CYS A 250 -3.14 16.43 3.10
C CYS A 250 -4.19 17.15 2.25
N GLY A 251 -4.48 16.63 1.06
CA GLY A 251 -5.47 17.21 0.15
C GLY A 251 -5.03 18.53 -0.52
N GLU A 252 -3.75 18.89 -0.44
CA GLU A 252 -3.24 20.14 -1.00
C GLU A 252 -2.62 20.02 -2.38
N GLY A 253 -2.39 18.79 -2.86
CA GLY A 253 -1.70 18.64 -4.12
C GLY A 253 -1.51 17.21 -4.61
N TYR A 254 -0.25 16.81 -4.72
CA TYR A 254 0.17 15.49 -5.14
C TYR A 254 0.75 14.71 -3.97
N GLY A 255 0.37 13.42 -3.87
CA GLY A 255 1.08 12.44 -3.06
C GLY A 255 2.27 11.86 -3.83
N PHE A 256 3.32 11.50 -3.11
CA PHE A 256 4.53 10.90 -3.64
C PHE A 256 4.65 9.47 -3.13
N TYR A 257 4.96 8.58 -4.07
CA TYR A 257 4.92 7.13 -3.86
C TYR A 257 6.25 6.52 -4.25
N THR A 258 6.74 5.58 -3.47
CA THR A 258 7.85 4.72 -3.87
C THR A 258 7.41 3.91 -5.09
N ASN A 259 8.19 3.93 -6.18
CA ASN A 259 7.91 3.17 -7.40
C ASN A 259 8.30 1.70 -7.19
N VAL A 260 7.31 0.84 -6.94
CA VAL A 260 7.53 -0.58 -6.61
C VAL A 260 8.25 -1.34 -7.71
N LEU A 261 8.03 -0.99 -9.00
CA LEU A 261 8.70 -1.64 -10.13
C LEU A 261 10.23 -1.58 -10.03
N LYS A 262 10.77 -0.48 -9.50
CA LYS A 262 12.23 -0.30 -9.32
C LYS A 262 12.82 -1.20 -8.24
N TYR A 263 11.99 -1.81 -7.41
CA TYR A 263 12.39 -2.64 -6.27
C TYR A 263 11.94 -4.11 -6.39
N VAL A 264 11.32 -4.52 -7.51
CA VAL A 264 10.78 -5.88 -7.68
C VAL A 264 11.86 -6.95 -7.52
N ASP A 265 13.05 -6.73 -8.06
CA ASP A 265 14.16 -7.69 -7.96
C ASP A 265 14.64 -7.84 -6.51
N TRP A 266 14.71 -6.72 -5.77
CA TRP A 266 15.03 -6.74 -4.34
C TRP A 266 13.94 -7.48 -3.55
N ILE A 267 12.66 -7.18 -3.81
CA ILE A 267 11.53 -7.84 -3.14
C ILE A 267 11.62 -9.35 -3.36
N LYS A 268 11.76 -9.81 -4.60
CA LYS A 268 11.84 -11.24 -4.94
C LYS A 268 13.03 -11.90 -4.25
N LYS A 269 14.21 -11.27 -4.31
CA LYS A 269 15.41 -11.78 -3.66
C LYS A 269 15.22 -11.96 -2.16
N VAL A 270 14.58 -10.99 -1.48
CA VAL A 270 14.29 -11.08 -0.04
C VAL A 270 13.30 -12.19 0.26
N MET A 271 12.25 -12.35 -0.55
CA MET A 271 11.21 -13.35 -0.35
C MET A 271 11.66 -14.79 -0.68
N GLU A 272 12.70 -14.95 -1.52
CA GLU A 272 13.26 -16.24 -1.91
C GLU A 272 14.27 -16.80 -0.89
N VAL A 273 14.81 -15.97 -0.01
CA VAL A 273 15.77 -16.40 1.03
C VAL A 273 14.99 -17.07 2.17
N GLU A 274 14.88 -18.40 2.10
CA GLU A 274 14.53 -19.25 3.25
C GLU A 274 15.79 -19.43 4.11
N ASP A 275 15.68 -19.16 5.43
CA ASP A 275 16.73 -19.45 6.41
C ASP A 275 16.72 -20.95 6.82
#